data_3901259bb9b94aa63ff63cb8e0502d0d
#
_entry.id   3901259bb9b94aa63ff63cb8e0502d0d
#
_cell.length_a   1.000
_cell.length_b   1.000
_cell.length_c   1.000
_cell.angle_alpha   90.00
_cell.angle_beta   90.00
_cell.angle_gamma   90.00
#
_symmetry.space_group_name_H-M   'P 1'
#
loop_
_entity.id
_entity.type
_entity.pdbx_description
1 polymer ?
#
loop_
_entity_poly.entity_id
_entity_poly.type
_entity_poly.pdbx_seq_one_letter_code
_entity_poly.pdbx_strand_id
1 'polypeptide(L)'
;DFRVGIPADTPISQAERVVSAGKGIGEKENMKLIEALAEAAGAAIGSSRPVAETLKYLPLNRYVGMSGQKFRGNLYIACGISGAAQHLKGIKDASTIVAINQNGNAPIFKNCDYGIVGNLMEVLPLLTEALGTEPKEPAPPMVKMKRPQPPKPEPIGAAYICSGCGYEYDPAQGDEAAEIPPETLFEQLPE
;
A
#
# COMPACT_ATOMS: atom_id res chain seq x y z
N ASP A 1 10.16 -22.18 -12.90
CA ASP A 1 11.51 -21.62 -12.58
C ASP A 1 11.36 -20.13 -12.30
N PHE A 2 11.04 -19.76 -11.03
CA PHE A 2 10.74 -18.38 -10.62
C PHE A 2 11.97 -17.62 -10.06
N ARG A 3 13.17 -18.09 -10.32
CA ARG A 3 14.41 -17.45 -9.83
C ARG A 3 15.04 -16.59 -10.91
N VAL A 4 14.32 -15.60 -11.41
CA VAL A 4 14.95 -14.46 -12.07
C VAL A 4 15.32 -13.47 -10.95
N GLY A 5 16.59 -13.40 -10.59
CA GLY A 5 17.08 -12.45 -9.60
C GLY A 5 16.74 -11.03 -10.04
N ILE A 6 15.70 -10.45 -9.43
CA ILE A 6 15.45 -9.01 -9.58
C ILE A 6 16.53 -8.32 -8.77
N PRO A 7 17.40 -7.49 -9.37
CA PRO A 7 18.42 -6.78 -8.60
C PRO A 7 17.74 -5.96 -7.50
N ALA A 8 18.28 -6.00 -6.29
CA ALA A 8 17.80 -5.20 -5.16
C ALA A 8 17.69 -3.71 -5.51
N ASP A 9 18.38 -3.27 -6.54
CA ASP A 9 18.42 -1.91 -7.08
C ASP A 9 17.34 -1.59 -8.12
N THR A 10 16.47 -2.55 -8.48
CA THR A 10 15.36 -2.27 -9.39
C THR A 10 14.51 -1.11 -8.87
N PRO A 11 14.18 -0.09 -9.69
CA PRO A 11 13.30 1.00 -9.28
C PRO A 11 11.95 0.47 -8.76
N ILE A 12 11.48 1.00 -7.63
CA ILE A 12 10.21 0.58 -7.00
C ILE A 12 9.03 0.62 -7.97
N SER A 13 9.00 1.62 -8.84
CA SER A 13 7.92 1.80 -9.84
C SER A 13 7.90 0.74 -10.94
N GLN A 14 8.99 0.02 -11.13
CA GLN A 14 9.16 -1.03 -12.15
C GLN A 14 9.21 -2.44 -11.54
N ALA A 15 9.29 -2.53 -10.21
CA ALA A 15 9.39 -3.79 -9.51
C ALA A 15 8.02 -4.50 -9.47
N GLU A 16 8.00 -5.80 -9.77
CA GLU A 16 6.81 -6.63 -9.58
C GLU A 16 6.54 -6.97 -8.12
N ARG A 17 7.61 -7.05 -7.32
CA ARG A 17 7.55 -7.38 -5.89
C ARG A 17 8.45 -6.44 -5.10
N VAL A 18 7.98 -6.04 -3.94
CA VAL A 18 8.71 -5.17 -3.02
C VAL A 18 8.60 -5.67 -1.59
N VAL A 19 9.74 -5.80 -0.91
CA VAL A 19 9.82 -5.94 0.54
C VAL A 19 10.20 -4.59 1.12
N SER A 20 9.38 -4.04 1.99
CA SER A 20 9.53 -2.67 2.48
C SER A 20 9.72 -2.61 3.99
N ALA A 21 10.81 -1.95 4.41
CA ALA A 21 11.13 -1.76 5.81
C ALA A 21 10.43 -0.55 6.42
N GLY A 22 9.73 -0.77 7.54
CA GLY A 22 9.17 0.27 8.41
C GLY A 22 10.07 0.55 9.62
N LYS A 23 9.70 1.57 10.41
CA LYS A 23 10.40 1.91 11.65
C LYS A 23 10.44 0.76 12.66
N GLY A 24 9.49 -0.20 12.57
CA GLY A 24 9.47 -1.39 13.40
C GLY A 24 10.64 -2.35 13.21
N ILE A 25 11.50 -2.15 12.20
CA ILE A 25 12.74 -2.93 12.02
C ILE A 25 13.75 -2.67 13.15
N GLY A 26 13.65 -1.51 13.83
CA GLY A 26 14.57 -1.14 14.90
C GLY A 26 15.92 -0.72 14.37
N GLU A 27 16.95 -1.47 14.74
CA GLU A 27 18.37 -1.17 14.43
C GLU A 27 18.71 -1.43 12.96
N LYS A 28 19.73 -0.72 12.46
CA LYS A 28 20.18 -0.82 11.06
C LYS A 28 20.66 -2.23 10.68
N GLU A 29 21.25 -2.92 11.63
CA GLU A 29 21.75 -4.29 11.48
C GLU A 29 20.64 -5.28 11.11
N ASN A 30 19.41 -5.00 11.52
CA ASN A 30 18.23 -5.82 11.22
C ASN A 30 17.79 -5.69 9.75
N MET A 31 18.30 -4.71 9.01
CA MET A 31 18.04 -4.60 7.57
C MET A 31 18.47 -5.85 6.81
N LYS A 32 19.42 -6.62 7.33
CA LYS A 32 19.84 -7.92 6.76
C LYS A 32 18.67 -8.91 6.63
N LEU A 33 17.69 -8.84 7.53
CA LEU A 33 16.47 -9.67 7.45
C LEU A 33 15.58 -9.26 6.29
N ILE A 34 15.51 -7.96 6.02
CA ILE A 34 14.77 -7.42 4.88
C ILE A 34 15.46 -7.81 3.57
N GLU A 35 16.78 -7.73 3.54
CA GLU A 35 17.61 -8.12 2.38
C GLU A 35 17.45 -9.61 2.07
N ALA A 36 17.57 -10.47 3.09
CA ALA A 36 17.40 -11.92 2.94
C ALA A 36 15.98 -12.28 2.45
N LEU A 37 14.95 -11.65 3.01
CA LEU A 37 13.57 -11.87 2.57
C LEU A 37 13.36 -11.36 1.14
N ALA A 38 13.92 -10.21 0.79
CA ALA A 38 13.81 -9.65 -0.56
C ALA A 38 14.48 -10.56 -1.60
N GLU A 39 15.65 -11.12 -1.27
CA GLU A 39 16.35 -12.10 -2.12
C GLU A 39 15.51 -13.36 -2.30
N ALA A 40 15.01 -13.96 -1.22
CA ALA A 40 14.17 -15.16 -1.26
C ALA A 40 12.87 -14.94 -2.04
N ALA A 41 12.27 -13.75 -1.95
CA ALA A 41 11.04 -13.39 -2.66
C ALA A 41 11.29 -12.92 -4.10
N GLY A 42 12.54 -12.72 -4.53
CA GLY A 42 12.87 -12.08 -5.79
C GLY A 42 12.27 -10.67 -5.88
N ALA A 43 12.45 -9.85 -4.83
CA ALA A 43 11.79 -8.57 -4.66
C ALA A 43 12.81 -7.42 -4.55
N ALA A 44 12.42 -6.24 -4.99
CA ALA A 44 13.16 -5.01 -4.71
C ALA A 44 12.95 -4.56 -3.25
N ILE A 45 13.91 -3.82 -2.72
CA ILE A 45 13.84 -3.31 -1.35
C ILE A 45 13.29 -1.89 -1.36
N GLY A 46 12.24 -1.66 -0.58
CA GLY A 46 11.65 -0.36 -0.32
C GLY A 46 11.70 0.02 1.17
N SER A 47 11.25 1.22 1.48
CA SER A 47 11.13 1.67 2.87
C SER A 47 9.98 2.63 3.10
N SER A 48 9.62 2.81 4.37
CA SER A 48 8.80 3.93 4.80
C SER A 48 9.64 5.22 4.89
N ARG A 49 8.97 6.36 4.87
CA ARG A 49 9.61 7.68 4.97
C ARG A 49 10.57 7.81 6.16
N PRO A 50 10.21 7.41 7.41
CA PRO A 50 11.12 7.48 8.53
C PRO A 50 12.42 6.69 8.35
N VAL A 51 12.37 5.53 7.69
CA VAL A 51 13.56 4.69 7.47
C VAL A 51 14.53 5.34 6.49
N ALA A 52 14.01 6.00 5.44
CA ALA A 52 14.85 6.68 4.45
C ALA A 52 15.31 8.08 4.92
N GLU A 53 14.40 8.91 5.45
CA GLU A 53 14.71 10.31 5.78
C GLU A 53 15.34 10.48 7.16
N THR A 54 14.79 9.81 8.19
CA THR A 54 15.20 10.02 9.59
C THR A 54 16.34 9.08 9.97
N LEU A 55 16.13 7.79 9.77
CA LEU A 55 17.11 6.76 10.14
C LEU A 55 18.22 6.62 9.09
N LYS A 56 17.96 7.01 7.86
CA LYS A 56 18.93 6.94 6.73
C LYS A 56 19.48 5.53 6.49
N TYR A 57 18.67 4.50 6.73
CA TYR A 57 19.07 3.11 6.47
C TYR A 57 19.06 2.78 4.97
N LEU A 58 18.20 3.46 4.21
CA LEU A 58 18.10 3.36 2.75
C LEU A 58 18.08 4.76 2.12
N PRO A 59 18.50 4.89 0.86
CA PRO A 59 18.44 6.16 0.15
C PRO A 59 17.00 6.60 -0.14
N LEU A 60 16.79 7.91 -0.35
CA LEU A 60 15.48 8.53 -0.53
C LEU A 60 14.68 7.97 -1.71
N ASN A 61 15.35 7.50 -2.75
CA ASN A 61 14.71 6.87 -3.91
C ASN A 61 14.09 5.49 -3.59
N ARG A 62 14.27 4.97 -2.37
CA ARG A 62 13.66 3.72 -1.88
C ARG A 62 12.43 3.97 -0.99
N TYR A 63 12.11 5.21 -0.69
CA TYR A 63 10.96 5.53 0.11
C TYR A 63 9.65 5.46 -0.70
N VAL A 64 8.68 4.72 -0.17
CA VAL A 64 7.34 4.52 -0.75
C VAL A 64 6.32 5.37 -0.01
N GLY A 65 5.51 6.11 -0.75
CA GLY A 65 4.47 6.95 -0.16
C GLY A 65 3.95 8.01 -1.12
N MET A 66 3.10 8.90 -0.60
CA MET A 66 2.43 9.93 -1.40
C MET A 66 3.42 10.86 -2.13
N SER A 67 4.48 11.30 -1.46
CA SER A 67 5.55 12.13 -2.02
C SER A 67 6.81 11.34 -2.39
N GLY A 68 6.79 10.02 -2.26
CA GLY A 68 7.86 9.11 -2.67
C GLY A 68 7.50 8.28 -3.89
N GLN A 69 8.11 7.11 -3.95
CA GLN A 69 7.83 6.15 -5.02
C GLN A 69 6.41 5.59 -4.91
N LYS A 70 5.80 5.28 -6.05
CA LYS A 70 4.52 4.56 -6.14
C LYS A 70 4.78 3.13 -6.56
N PHE A 71 4.20 2.19 -5.83
CA PHE A 71 4.26 0.79 -6.17
C PHE A 71 2.93 0.32 -6.77
N ARG A 72 2.98 -0.40 -7.89
CA ARG A 72 1.83 -0.92 -8.64
C ARG A 72 1.99 -2.38 -9.05
N GLY A 73 3.00 -3.05 -8.49
CA GLY A 73 3.30 -4.45 -8.82
C GLY A 73 2.40 -5.45 -8.12
N ASN A 74 2.81 -6.71 -8.19
CA ASN A 74 2.00 -7.85 -7.78
C ASN A 74 2.00 -8.08 -6.27
N LEU A 75 3.14 -7.85 -5.58
CA LEU A 75 3.30 -8.16 -4.16
C LEU A 75 4.05 -7.06 -3.42
N TYR A 76 3.44 -6.55 -2.36
CA TYR A 76 4.05 -5.63 -1.42
C TYR A 76 4.07 -6.22 -0.01
N ILE A 77 5.26 -6.46 0.54
CA ILE A 77 5.43 -6.98 1.91
C ILE A 77 5.86 -5.80 2.80
N ALA A 78 4.96 -5.38 3.69
CA ALA A 78 5.16 -4.28 4.63
C ALA A 78 5.68 -4.81 5.97
N CYS A 79 6.97 -4.68 6.24
CA CYS A 79 7.65 -5.18 7.44
C CYS A 79 7.80 -4.05 8.48
N GLY A 80 7.03 -4.09 9.57
CA GLY A 80 7.08 -3.09 10.63
C GLY A 80 6.61 -1.68 10.22
N ILE A 81 5.74 -1.61 9.23
CA ILE A 81 5.11 -0.37 8.75
C ILE A 81 3.78 -0.18 9.47
N SER A 82 3.54 0.99 10.03
CA SER A 82 2.31 1.30 10.76
C SER A 82 1.09 1.51 9.85
N GLY A 83 1.29 1.94 8.61
CA GLY A 83 0.19 2.23 7.68
C GLY A 83 -0.35 3.67 7.80
N ALA A 84 0.53 4.64 7.95
CA ALA A 84 0.16 6.05 7.82
C ALA A 84 -0.46 6.33 6.43
N ALA A 85 -1.45 7.22 6.37
CA ALA A 85 -2.21 7.52 5.14
C ALA A 85 -1.30 7.88 3.95
N GLN A 86 -0.21 8.60 4.21
CA GLN A 86 0.76 8.97 3.18
C GLN A 86 1.49 7.76 2.58
N HIS A 87 1.80 6.74 3.42
CA HIS A 87 2.42 5.51 2.95
C HIS A 87 1.41 4.68 2.14
N LEU A 88 0.19 4.53 2.65
CA LEU A 88 -0.89 3.77 2.01
C LEU A 88 -1.22 4.30 0.60
N LYS A 89 -1.19 5.63 0.39
CA LYS A 89 -1.33 6.23 -0.95
C LYS A 89 -0.24 5.80 -1.94
N GLY A 90 0.91 5.37 -1.45
CA GLY A 90 2.01 4.86 -2.27
C GLY A 90 1.86 3.41 -2.72
N ILE A 91 1.00 2.62 -2.05
CA ILE A 91 0.84 1.18 -2.26
C ILE A 91 -0.59 0.76 -2.60
N LYS A 92 -1.52 1.71 -2.72
CA LYS A 92 -2.95 1.43 -2.95
C LYS A 92 -3.23 0.58 -4.19
N ASP A 93 -2.38 0.72 -5.21
CA ASP A 93 -2.51 0.06 -6.51
C ASP A 93 -1.75 -1.28 -6.57
N ALA A 94 -1.15 -1.75 -5.45
CA ALA A 94 -0.55 -3.07 -5.34
C ALA A 94 -1.62 -4.16 -5.45
N SER A 95 -1.34 -5.24 -6.19
CA SER A 95 -2.29 -6.36 -6.34
C SER A 95 -2.48 -7.11 -5.02
N THR A 96 -1.39 -7.32 -4.28
CA THR A 96 -1.42 -7.99 -2.97
C THR A 96 -0.53 -7.25 -1.98
N ILE A 97 -1.07 -6.98 -0.81
CA ILE A 97 -0.35 -6.36 0.31
C ILE A 97 -0.33 -7.35 1.47
N VAL A 98 0.87 -7.73 1.88
CA VAL A 98 1.13 -8.51 3.10
C VAL A 98 1.69 -7.55 4.16
N ALA A 99 1.11 -7.54 5.36
CA ALA A 99 1.55 -6.70 6.46
C ALA A 99 2.06 -7.55 7.63
N ILE A 100 3.23 -7.19 8.15
CA ILE A 100 3.83 -7.82 9.32
C ILE A 100 4.10 -6.72 10.34
N ASN A 101 3.46 -6.78 11.51
CA ASN A 101 3.63 -5.80 12.56
C ASN A 101 3.34 -6.43 13.93
N GLN A 102 4.12 -6.07 14.94
CA GLN A 102 3.87 -6.52 16.32
C GLN A 102 2.64 -5.85 16.97
N ASN A 103 2.24 -4.66 16.49
CA ASN A 103 1.03 -3.99 16.96
C ASN A 103 -0.17 -4.42 16.11
N GLY A 104 -1.00 -5.32 16.64
CA GLY A 104 -2.21 -5.81 15.96
C GLY A 104 -3.24 -4.71 15.61
N ASN A 105 -3.16 -3.53 16.24
CA ASN A 105 -4.03 -2.38 15.96
C ASN A 105 -3.44 -1.41 14.92
N ALA A 106 -2.29 -1.75 14.31
CA ALA A 106 -1.67 -0.89 13.32
C ALA A 106 -2.61 -0.68 12.11
N PRO A 107 -2.79 0.57 11.63
CA PRO A 107 -3.69 0.89 10.51
C PRO A 107 -3.39 0.11 9.23
N ILE A 108 -2.16 -0.40 9.07
CA ILE A 108 -1.78 -1.21 7.91
C ILE A 108 -2.67 -2.45 7.77
N PHE A 109 -3.10 -3.08 8.89
CA PHE A 109 -3.92 -4.28 8.85
C PHE A 109 -5.32 -4.06 8.28
N LYS A 110 -5.82 -2.82 8.33
CA LYS A 110 -7.08 -2.45 7.67
C LYS A 110 -6.93 -2.29 6.15
N ASN A 111 -5.71 -2.25 5.66
CA ASN A 111 -5.35 -1.93 4.28
C ASN A 111 -4.48 -3.01 3.60
N CYS A 112 -4.36 -4.19 4.19
CA CYS A 112 -3.64 -5.33 3.63
C CYS A 112 -4.60 -6.47 3.25
N ASP A 113 -4.12 -7.38 2.41
CA ASP A 113 -4.83 -8.60 2.06
C ASP A 113 -4.52 -9.72 3.04
N TYR A 114 -3.28 -9.76 3.56
CA TYR A 114 -2.81 -10.72 4.54
C TYR A 114 -2.05 -10.00 5.65
N GLY A 115 -2.35 -10.35 6.89
CA GLY A 115 -1.72 -9.75 8.06
C GLY A 115 -1.12 -10.79 9.00
N ILE A 116 0.11 -10.54 9.44
CA ILE A 116 0.80 -11.33 10.46
C ILE A 116 1.08 -10.42 11.64
N VAL A 117 0.47 -10.71 12.78
CA VAL A 117 0.76 -10.02 14.04
C VAL A 117 1.90 -10.77 14.72
N GLY A 118 3.09 -10.18 14.76
CA GLY A 118 4.28 -10.82 15.32
C GLY A 118 5.51 -9.95 15.30
N ASN A 119 6.55 -10.43 15.99
CA ASN A 119 7.85 -9.80 16.01
C ASN A 119 8.58 -10.06 14.68
N LEU A 120 9.12 -9.00 14.06
CA LEU A 120 9.85 -9.13 12.79
C LEU A 120 11.07 -10.04 12.89
N MET A 121 11.77 -10.02 14.04
CA MET A 121 12.98 -10.83 14.26
C MET A 121 12.67 -12.34 14.25
N GLU A 122 11.43 -12.72 14.54
CA GLU A 122 10.97 -14.11 14.53
C GLU A 122 10.32 -14.46 13.19
N VAL A 123 9.47 -13.57 12.68
CA VAL A 123 8.64 -13.83 11.49
C VAL A 123 9.47 -13.80 10.20
N LEU A 124 10.40 -12.84 10.06
CA LEU A 124 11.13 -12.68 8.80
C LEU A 124 12.05 -13.88 8.49
N PRO A 125 12.81 -14.44 9.45
CA PRO A 125 13.61 -15.65 9.18
C PRO A 125 12.74 -16.84 8.76
N LEU A 126 11.63 -17.09 9.45
CA LEU A 126 10.70 -18.18 9.12
C LEU A 126 10.09 -18.01 7.72
N LEU A 127 9.71 -16.77 7.38
CA LEU A 127 9.15 -16.49 6.06
C LEU A 127 10.21 -16.63 4.96
N THR A 128 11.45 -16.22 5.23
CA THR A 128 12.58 -16.37 4.30
C THR A 128 12.88 -17.84 4.05
N GLU A 129 12.90 -18.66 5.11
CA GLU A 129 13.09 -20.12 5.01
C GLU A 129 11.95 -20.76 4.20
N ALA A 130 10.71 -20.41 4.51
CA ALA A 130 9.54 -20.95 3.80
C ALA A 130 9.54 -20.64 2.30
N LEU A 131 10.05 -19.45 1.90
CA LEU A 131 10.19 -19.09 0.49
C LEU A 131 11.38 -19.76 -0.20
N GLY A 132 12.39 -20.14 0.57
CA GLY A 132 13.58 -20.85 0.07
C GLY A 132 13.40 -22.35 -0.09
N THR A 133 12.38 -22.94 0.53
CA THR A 133 12.02 -24.37 0.47
C THR A 133 10.81 -24.58 -0.43
N GLU A 134 10.82 -25.64 -1.24
CA GLU A 134 9.59 -26.05 -1.93
C GLU A 134 8.51 -26.39 -0.89
N PRO A 135 7.26 -25.94 -1.09
CA PRO A 135 6.19 -26.18 -0.13
C PRO A 135 5.95 -27.70 0.00
N LYS A 136 6.22 -28.24 1.19
CA LYS A 136 6.05 -29.68 1.50
C LYS A 136 4.59 -30.07 1.73
N GLU A 137 3.72 -29.10 2.00
CA GLU A 137 2.28 -29.32 2.20
C GLU A 137 1.48 -28.08 1.74
N PRO A 138 0.23 -28.24 1.27
CA PRO A 138 -0.62 -27.09 0.99
C PRO A 138 -0.82 -26.28 2.28
N ALA A 139 -0.45 -25.02 2.25
CA ALA A 139 -0.65 -24.11 3.37
C ALA A 139 -2.12 -24.12 3.82
N PRO A 140 -2.40 -24.02 5.13
CA PRO A 140 -3.77 -23.89 5.61
C PRO A 140 -4.45 -22.70 4.93
N PRO A 141 -5.79 -22.75 4.72
CA PRO A 141 -6.49 -21.70 3.98
C PRO A 141 -6.26 -20.33 4.65
N MET A 142 -5.50 -19.48 3.99
CA MET A 142 -5.24 -18.12 4.46
C MET A 142 -6.52 -17.28 4.32
N VAL A 143 -6.96 -16.67 5.39
CA VAL A 143 -8.10 -15.74 5.35
C VAL A 143 -7.64 -14.43 4.70
N LYS A 144 -8.07 -14.20 3.48
CA LYS A 144 -7.81 -12.94 2.78
C LYS A 144 -8.61 -11.83 3.45
N MET A 145 -7.93 -10.87 4.04
CA MET A 145 -8.57 -9.69 4.61
C MET A 145 -9.08 -8.81 3.45
N LYS A 146 -10.39 -8.49 3.46
CA LYS A 146 -10.93 -7.56 2.47
C LYS A 146 -10.40 -6.16 2.77
N ARG A 147 -9.58 -5.62 1.87
CA ARG A 147 -9.25 -4.19 1.91
C ARG A 147 -10.54 -3.38 1.79
N PRO A 148 -10.72 -2.30 2.57
CA PRO A 148 -11.81 -1.36 2.33
C PRO A 148 -11.71 -0.91 0.88
N GLN A 149 -12.72 -1.22 0.08
CA GLN A 149 -12.80 -0.62 -1.25
C GLN A 149 -12.91 0.89 -1.07
N PRO A 150 -12.25 1.70 -1.91
CA PRO A 150 -12.55 3.12 -1.95
C PRO A 150 -14.09 3.23 -2.11
N PRO A 151 -14.74 4.18 -1.41
CA PRO A 151 -16.17 4.38 -1.60
C PRO A 151 -16.43 4.41 -3.10
N LYS A 152 -17.39 3.60 -3.55
CA LYS A 152 -17.85 3.69 -4.93
C LYS A 152 -18.15 5.17 -5.16
N PRO A 153 -17.68 5.77 -6.27
CA PRO A 153 -18.15 7.10 -6.61
C PRO A 153 -19.68 7.05 -6.50
N GLU A 154 -20.24 7.94 -5.71
CA GLU A 154 -21.69 8.06 -5.64
C GLU A 154 -22.21 8.17 -7.08
N PRO A 155 -23.32 7.52 -7.42
CA PRO A 155 -23.81 7.60 -8.76
C PRO A 155 -23.99 9.10 -9.09
N ILE A 156 -23.36 9.54 -10.16
CA ILE A 156 -23.59 10.85 -10.77
C ILE A 156 -25.09 10.87 -11.06
N GLY A 157 -25.88 11.55 -10.24
CA GLY A 157 -27.33 11.51 -10.40
C GLY A 157 -28.16 11.76 -9.14
N ALA A 158 -27.53 11.98 -8.00
CA ALA A 158 -28.27 12.51 -6.86
C ALA A 158 -28.43 14.03 -7.04
N ALA A 159 -29.64 14.48 -7.30
CA ALA A 159 -29.96 15.92 -7.34
C ALA A 159 -29.66 16.55 -5.96
N TYR A 160 -28.98 17.69 -5.95
CA TYR A 160 -28.67 18.47 -4.76
C TYR A 160 -29.69 19.61 -4.63
N ILE A 161 -30.31 19.75 -3.47
CA ILE A 161 -31.28 20.83 -3.20
C ILE A 161 -30.67 21.80 -2.19
N CYS A 162 -30.53 23.06 -2.57
CA CYS A 162 -30.10 24.11 -1.66
C CYS A 162 -31.14 24.35 -0.55
N SER A 163 -30.72 24.13 0.70
CA SER A 163 -31.62 24.34 1.86
C SER A 163 -31.99 25.81 2.11
N GLY A 164 -31.27 26.73 1.51
CA GLY A 164 -31.52 28.19 1.67
C GLY A 164 -32.49 28.78 0.63
N CYS A 165 -32.36 28.40 -0.64
CA CYS A 165 -33.13 28.97 -1.76
C CYS A 165 -33.98 27.94 -2.52
N GLY A 166 -33.84 26.64 -2.23
CA GLY A 166 -34.57 25.59 -2.91
C GLY A 166 -34.07 25.28 -4.33
N TYR A 167 -32.93 25.82 -4.74
CA TYR A 167 -32.33 25.50 -6.03
C TYR A 167 -31.97 24.01 -6.09
N GLU A 168 -32.35 23.35 -7.17
CA GLU A 168 -32.06 21.94 -7.42
C GLU A 168 -31.02 21.83 -8.52
N TYR A 169 -29.89 21.14 -8.23
CA TYR A 169 -28.83 20.88 -9.17
C TYR A 169 -28.74 19.36 -9.42
N ASP A 170 -28.84 18.96 -10.68
CA ASP A 170 -28.65 17.58 -11.13
C ASP A 170 -27.31 17.48 -11.89
N PRO A 171 -26.28 16.86 -11.30
CA PRO A 171 -24.98 16.71 -11.96
C PRO A 171 -25.04 15.96 -13.31
N ALA A 172 -26.06 15.10 -13.51
CA ALA A 172 -26.19 14.37 -14.77
C ALA A 172 -26.66 15.27 -15.92
N GLN A 173 -27.38 16.35 -15.60
CA GLN A 173 -27.92 17.28 -16.60
C GLN A 173 -27.09 18.57 -16.72
N GLY A 174 -26.37 18.94 -15.65
CA GLY A 174 -25.73 20.26 -15.57
C GLY A 174 -26.73 21.39 -15.38
N ASP A 175 -26.33 22.61 -15.68
CA ASP A 175 -27.21 23.78 -15.68
C ASP A 175 -26.82 24.72 -16.83
N GLU A 176 -27.61 24.70 -17.92
CA GLU A 176 -27.37 25.55 -19.09
C GLU A 176 -27.45 27.05 -18.76
N ALA A 177 -28.34 27.41 -17.81
CA ALA A 177 -28.55 28.83 -17.45
C ALA A 177 -27.35 29.39 -16.66
N ALA A 178 -26.62 28.53 -15.94
CA ALA A 178 -25.41 28.88 -15.21
C ALA A 178 -24.13 28.50 -15.96
N GLU A 179 -24.23 28.05 -17.22
CA GLU A 179 -23.10 27.59 -18.04
C GLU A 179 -22.31 26.43 -17.41
N ILE A 180 -22.99 25.54 -16.64
CA ILE A 180 -22.38 24.41 -15.96
C ILE A 180 -22.62 23.16 -16.83
N PRO A 181 -21.53 22.53 -17.37
CA PRO A 181 -21.68 21.35 -18.20
C PRO A 181 -22.16 20.13 -17.40
N PRO A 182 -22.81 19.14 -18.05
CA PRO A 182 -23.12 17.85 -17.45
C PRO A 182 -21.86 17.19 -16.85
N GLU A 183 -22.06 16.33 -15.86
CA GLU A 183 -21.01 15.62 -15.12
C GLU A 183 -20.10 16.52 -14.23
N THR A 184 -20.50 17.76 -14.00
CA THR A 184 -19.83 18.63 -13.02
C THR A 184 -20.24 18.24 -11.60
N LEU A 185 -19.28 17.94 -10.73
CA LEU A 185 -19.58 17.61 -9.33
C LEU A 185 -20.00 18.86 -8.55
N PHE A 186 -20.90 18.71 -7.58
CA PHE A 186 -21.40 19.81 -6.74
C PHE A 186 -20.27 20.63 -6.10
N GLU A 187 -19.18 19.97 -5.69
CA GLU A 187 -17.99 20.59 -5.09
C GLU A 187 -17.18 21.44 -6.08
N GLN A 188 -17.48 21.37 -7.36
CA GLN A 188 -16.77 22.08 -8.44
C GLN A 188 -17.59 23.24 -9.01
N LEU A 189 -18.77 23.50 -8.44
CA LEU A 189 -19.59 24.62 -8.84
C LEU A 189 -18.93 25.95 -8.46
N PRO A 190 -19.03 27.00 -9.29
CA PRO A 190 -18.58 28.34 -8.94
C PRO A 190 -19.38 28.90 -7.74
N GLU A 191 -18.70 29.68 -6.87
CA GLU A 191 -19.33 30.35 -5.70
C GLU A 191 -20.38 31.38 -6.11
#